data_e868bdd4ee88c4e881c5edd6d0978829
#
_entry.id   e868bdd4ee88c4e881c5edd6d0978829
#
_cell.length_a   1.000
_cell.length_b   1.000
_cell.length_c   1.000
_cell.angle_alpha   90.00
_cell.angle_beta   90.00
_cell.angle_gamma   90.00
#
_symmetry.space_group_name_H-M   'P 1'
#
loop_
_entity.id
_entity.type
_entity.pdbx_description
1 polymer ?
#
loop_
_entity_poly.entity_id
_entity_poly.type
_entity_poly.pdbx_seq_one_letter_code
_entity_poly.pdbx_strand_id
1 'polypeptide(L)'
;TYSVGGLILSNSGAITANYWLSEIYDQEIADAHKSGAIHLHDLSMLTGYCAGWSLKQLIQQGLGIPGKINSTPASHLSTLCNQMVNFLGIMQNEWAGAQAFSSFDTYLAPFVKVDNLSQKEVKQCIQSFVFGVNTPSRWGTQAPFSNITLDWTVPRDLENLPAIVGGKEQDFTYGDCKKEMDMVNKAFIEIMTEGDADGRGFQYPI
;
A
#
# COMPACT_ATOMS: atom_id res chain seq x y z
N THR A 1 -17.97 12.28 9.05
CA THR A 1 -17.04 13.09 8.23
C THR A 1 -16.60 14.32 8.98
N TYR A 2 -15.28 14.49 9.15
CA TYR A 2 -14.73 15.61 9.94
C TYR A 2 -14.13 16.72 9.06
N SER A 3 -14.40 16.68 7.74
CA SER A 3 -13.87 17.67 6.80
C SER A 3 -14.90 18.02 5.72
N VAL A 4 -14.74 19.22 5.11
CA VAL A 4 -15.56 19.65 3.97
C VAL A 4 -15.42 18.68 2.80
N GLY A 5 -14.21 18.20 2.51
CA GLY A 5 -13.97 17.18 1.49
C GLY A 5 -14.74 15.89 1.76
N GLY A 6 -14.76 15.44 3.02
CA GLY A 6 -15.53 14.27 3.43
C GLY A 6 -17.04 14.44 3.30
N LEU A 7 -17.56 15.64 3.55
CA LEU A 7 -18.97 15.96 3.31
C LEU A 7 -19.31 15.87 1.82
N ILE A 8 -18.46 16.44 0.94
CA ILE A 8 -18.63 16.37 -0.50
C ILE A 8 -18.60 14.92 -0.99
N LEU A 9 -17.62 14.12 -0.55
CA LEU A 9 -17.52 12.72 -0.91
C LEU A 9 -18.73 11.89 -0.41
N SER A 10 -19.25 12.18 0.78
CA SER A 10 -20.45 11.51 1.30
C SER A 10 -21.66 11.75 0.43
N ASN A 11 -21.89 13.02 0.04
CA ASN A 11 -22.99 13.38 -0.84
C ASN A 11 -22.83 12.78 -2.26
N SER A 12 -21.62 12.88 -2.82
CA SER A 12 -21.30 12.28 -4.11
C SER A 12 -21.48 10.76 -4.09
N GLY A 13 -21.02 10.11 -3.02
CA GLY A 13 -21.18 8.68 -2.82
C GLY A 13 -22.63 8.22 -2.74
N ALA A 14 -23.50 8.99 -2.07
CA ALA A 14 -24.95 8.69 -2.02
C ALA A 14 -25.61 8.78 -3.40
N ILE A 15 -25.25 9.79 -4.21
CA ILE A 15 -25.75 9.94 -5.58
C ILE A 15 -25.28 8.76 -6.44
N THR A 16 -23.99 8.40 -6.35
CA THR A 16 -23.40 7.27 -7.07
C THR A 16 -24.06 5.94 -6.68
N ALA A 17 -24.29 5.70 -5.39
CA ALA A 17 -24.97 4.52 -4.89
C ALA A 17 -26.40 4.41 -5.42
N ASN A 18 -27.15 5.51 -5.46
CA ASN A 18 -28.48 5.53 -6.05
C ASN A 18 -28.45 5.20 -7.55
N TYR A 19 -27.47 5.73 -8.29
CA TYR A 19 -27.30 5.41 -9.71
C TYR A 19 -27.04 3.91 -9.92
N TRP A 20 -26.16 3.28 -9.13
CA TRP A 20 -25.94 1.85 -9.17
C TRP A 20 -27.25 1.06 -8.98
N LEU A 21 -28.04 1.43 -7.98
CA LEU A 21 -29.25 0.70 -7.59
C LEU A 21 -30.46 0.99 -8.50
N SER A 22 -30.43 2.07 -9.31
CA SER A 22 -31.54 2.40 -10.22
C SER A 22 -31.26 2.06 -11.67
N GLU A 23 -30.01 2.18 -12.11
CA GLU A 23 -29.66 2.14 -13.54
C GLU A 23 -28.74 0.97 -13.92
N ILE A 24 -28.01 0.40 -12.95
CA ILE A 24 -26.97 -0.61 -13.23
C ILE A 24 -27.39 -2.02 -12.78
N TYR A 25 -27.85 -2.16 -11.54
CA TYR A 25 -28.31 -3.44 -11.03
C TYR A 25 -29.77 -3.72 -11.42
N ASP A 26 -30.07 -5.00 -11.67
CA ASP A 26 -31.46 -5.43 -11.83
C ASP A 26 -32.28 -5.08 -10.58
N GLN A 27 -33.57 -4.79 -10.79
CA GLN A 27 -34.48 -4.33 -9.74
C GLN A 27 -34.54 -5.32 -8.55
N GLU A 28 -34.52 -6.62 -8.83
CA GLU A 28 -34.52 -7.66 -7.79
C GLU A 28 -33.29 -7.56 -6.88
N ILE A 29 -32.11 -7.33 -7.44
CA ILE A 29 -30.86 -7.16 -6.68
C ILE A 29 -30.89 -5.87 -5.85
N ALA A 30 -31.36 -4.79 -6.47
CA ALA A 30 -31.49 -3.49 -5.81
C ALA A 30 -32.46 -3.56 -4.63
N ASP A 31 -33.60 -4.22 -4.79
CA ASP A 31 -34.60 -4.41 -3.74
C ASP A 31 -34.11 -5.33 -2.63
N ALA A 32 -33.37 -6.39 -2.97
CA ALA A 32 -32.73 -7.26 -1.98
C ALA A 32 -31.70 -6.49 -1.12
N HIS A 33 -30.92 -5.61 -1.73
CA HIS A 33 -30.01 -4.72 -0.99
C HIS A 33 -30.77 -3.73 -0.10
N LYS A 34 -31.78 -3.05 -0.63
CA LYS A 34 -32.58 -2.05 0.11
C LYS A 34 -33.35 -2.68 1.28
N SER A 35 -33.81 -3.92 1.13
CA SER A 35 -34.52 -4.67 2.20
C SER A 35 -33.54 -5.27 3.23
N GLY A 36 -32.23 -5.28 2.97
CA GLY A 36 -31.23 -5.89 3.83
C GLY A 36 -31.08 -7.40 3.67
N ALA A 37 -31.71 -8.02 2.65
CA ALA A 37 -31.56 -9.44 2.36
C ALA A 37 -30.15 -9.79 1.86
N ILE A 38 -29.49 -8.85 1.15
CA ILE A 38 -28.07 -8.90 0.76
C ILE A 38 -27.41 -7.55 1.04
N HIS A 39 -26.07 -7.52 1.03
CA HIS A 39 -25.31 -6.29 1.11
C HIS A 39 -24.39 -6.15 -0.10
N LEU A 40 -24.57 -5.07 -0.87
CA LEU A 40 -23.66 -4.68 -1.94
C LEU A 40 -22.65 -3.66 -1.38
N HIS A 41 -21.37 -3.98 -1.49
CA HIS A 41 -20.25 -3.16 -0.98
C HIS A 41 -19.92 -1.99 -1.89
N ASP A 42 -19.40 -0.92 -1.29
CA ASP A 42 -18.75 0.22 -1.97
C ASP A 42 -19.53 0.86 -3.12
N LEU A 43 -20.85 0.91 -2.98
CA LEU A 43 -21.73 1.56 -3.95
C LEU A 43 -21.45 3.07 -4.16
N SER A 44 -20.63 3.67 -3.28
CA SER A 44 -20.21 5.08 -3.40
C SER A 44 -19.18 5.33 -4.51
N MET A 45 -18.61 4.28 -5.11
CA MET A 45 -17.63 4.37 -6.19
C MET A 45 -17.98 3.45 -7.36
N LEU A 46 -17.88 3.99 -8.60
CA LEU A 46 -18.05 3.22 -9.85
C LEU A 46 -16.68 2.73 -10.35
N THR A 47 -15.99 1.88 -9.57
CA THR A 47 -14.63 1.44 -9.87
C THR A 47 -14.36 0.01 -9.42
N GLY A 48 -13.19 -0.52 -9.77
CA GLY A 48 -12.69 -1.80 -9.26
C GLY A 48 -12.55 -1.78 -7.75
N TYR A 49 -12.66 -2.97 -7.13
CA TYR A 49 -12.69 -3.08 -5.67
C TYR A 49 -11.28 -3.09 -5.07
N CYS A 50 -10.53 -4.18 -5.20
CA CYS A 50 -9.19 -4.33 -4.64
C CYS A 50 -8.16 -4.61 -5.73
N ALA A 51 -6.90 -4.27 -5.48
CA ALA A 51 -5.80 -4.55 -6.40
C ALA A 51 -4.52 -4.97 -5.68
N GLY A 52 -3.81 -5.94 -6.27
CA GLY A 52 -2.43 -6.27 -5.93
C GLY A 52 -1.48 -5.61 -6.92
N TRP A 53 -0.43 -4.98 -6.40
CA TRP A 53 0.55 -4.26 -7.20
C TRP A 53 1.92 -4.90 -7.14
N SER A 54 2.62 -4.90 -8.25
CA SER A 54 4.00 -5.41 -8.33
C SER A 54 4.96 -4.41 -7.70
N LEU A 55 5.47 -4.71 -6.51
CA LEU A 55 6.53 -3.92 -5.88
C LEU A 55 7.81 -3.95 -6.73
N LYS A 56 8.12 -5.07 -7.37
CA LYS A 56 9.23 -5.17 -8.33
C LYS A 56 9.12 -4.14 -9.46
N GLN A 57 7.92 -3.95 -10.01
CA GLN A 57 7.70 -2.97 -11.07
C GLN A 57 7.95 -1.54 -10.59
N LEU A 58 7.48 -1.19 -9.40
CA LEU A 58 7.74 0.11 -8.78
C LEU A 58 9.25 0.34 -8.57
N ILE A 59 9.98 -0.67 -8.09
CA ILE A 59 11.43 -0.62 -7.89
C ILE A 59 12.19 -0.45 -9.20
N GLN A 60 11.72 -1.07 -10.28
CA GLN A 60 12.37 -0.99 -11.60
C GLN A 60 12.07 0.31 -12.35
N GLN A 61 10.86 0.82 -12.24
CA GLN A 61 10.38 1.94 -13.06
C GLN A 61 10.31 3.27 -12.32
N GLY A 62 10.27 3.22 -10.97
CA GLY A 62 9.98 4.39 -10.17
C GLY A 62 8.48 4.72 -10.16
N LEU A 63 8.13 5.89 -9.63
CA LEU A 63 6.76 6.37 -9.53
C LEU A 63 6.49 7.43 -10.60
N GLY A 64 5.67 7.08 -11.60
CA GLY A 64 5.24 8.01 -12.64
C GLY A 64 3.74 8.24 -12.62
N ILE A 65 3.32 9.49 -12.74
CA ILE A 65 1.92 9.87 -12.94
C ILE A 65 1.79 10.42 -14.36
N PRO A 66 1.07 9.76 -15.27
CA PRO A 66 0.94 10.18 -16.65
C PRO A 66 0.53 11.65 -16.78
N GLY A 67 1.30 12.44 -17.55
CA GLY A 67 1.03 13.85 -17.78
C GLY A 67 1.30 14.79 -16.59
N LYS A 68 1.90 14.30 -15.49
CA LYS A 68 2.21 15.12 -14.30
C LYS A 68 3.68 15.03 -13.92
N ILE A 69 4.00 14.23 -12.91
CA ILE A 69 5.36 14.12 -12.36
C ILE A 69 5.87 12.70 -12.47
N ASN A 70 7.20 12.58 -12.58
CA ASN A 70 7.89 11.29 -12.54
C ASN A 70 8.97 11.33 -11.47
N SER A 71 9.12 10.21 -10.78
CA SER A 71 10.21 9.91 -9.87
C SER A 71 10.99 8.72 -10.43
N THR A 72 12.29 8.85 -10.55
CA THR A 72 13.16 7.73 -10.95
C THR A 72 13.10 6.59 -9.94
N PRO A 73 13.55 5.37 -10.32
CA PRO A 73 13.69 4.26 -9.37
C PRO A 73 14.41 4.67 -8.10
N ALA A 74 13.89 4.26 -6.96
CA ALA A 74 14.49 4.57 -5.66
C ALA A 74 15.85 3.87 -5.50
N SER A 75 16.87 4.60 -5.04
CA SER A 75 18.17 4.04 -4.71
C SER A 75 18.35 3.76 -3.22
N HIS A 76 17.47 4.30 -2.37
CA HIS A 76 17.53 4.20 -0.90
C HIS A 76 16.21 3.71 -0.31
N LEU A 77 16.30 2.98 0.82
CA LEU A 77 15.12 2.42 1.48
C LEU A 77 14.09 3.50 1.85
N SER A 78 14.51 4.63 2.37
CA SER A 78 13.63 5.75 2.72
C SER A 78 12.87 6.30 1.52
N THR A 79 13.53 6.39 0.37
CA THR A 79 12.92 6.86 -0.88
C THR A 79 11.90 5.84 -1.39
N LEU A 80 12.21 4.54 -1.33
CA LEU A 80 11.28 3.49 -1.72
C LEU A 80 10.04 3.50 -0.82
N CYS A 81 10.20 3.61 0.51
CA CYS A 81 9.09 3.73 1.45
C CYS A 81 8.19 4.92 1.11
N ASN A 82 8.77 6.06 0.76
CA ASN A 82 8.01 7.25 0.35
C ASN A 82 7.28 7.02 -0.99
N GLN A 83 7.93 6.41 -1.98
CA GLN A 83 7.29 6.07 -3.26
C GLN A 83 6.10 5.11 -3.06
N MET A 84 6.23 4.10 -2.17
CA MET A 84 5.14 3.18 -1.85
C MET A 84 3.94 3.90 -1.21
N VAL A 85 4.18 4.78 -0.24
CA VAL A 85 3.12 5.58 0.39
C VAL A 85 2.39 6.44 -0.65
N ASN A 86 3.14 7.14 -1.49
CA ASN A 86 2.57 7.99 -2.54
C ASN A 86 1.81 7.17 -3.58
N PHE A 87 2.34 6.01 -3.99
CA PHE A 87 1.67 5.10 -4.91
C PHE A 87 0.31 4.66 -4.36
N LEU A 88 0.27 4.17 -3.13
CA LEU A 88 -0.97 3.74 -2.47
C LEU A 88 -1.95 4.91 -2.30
N GLY A 89 -1.45 6.09 -1.95
CA GLY A 89 -2.25 7.31 -1.86
C GLY A 89 -2.88 7.74 -3.18
N ILE A 90 -2.18 7.54 -4.31
CA ILE A 90 -2.70 7.82 -5.65
C ILE A 90 -3.74 6.77 -6.03
N MET A 91 -3.40 5.49 -5.87
CA MET A 91 -4.24 4.39 -6.33
C MET A 91 -5.55 4.24 -5.55
N GLN A 92 -5.62 4.68 -4.31
CA GLN A 92 -6.88 4.71 -3.56
C GLN A 92 -7.95 5.64 -4.16
N ASN A 93 -7.57 6.54 -5.07
CA ASN A 93 -8.55 7.37 -5.80
C ASN A 93 -9.18 6.64 -6.99
N GLU A 94 -8.54 5.56 -7.44
CA GLU A 94 -8.98 4.77 -8.59
C GLU A 94 -9.62 3.44 -8.19
N TRP A 95 -9.39 2.97 -6.94
CA TRP A 95 -9.85 1.69 -6.43
C TRP A 95 -10.59 1.87 -5.10
N ALA A 96 -11.72 1.20 -4.96
CA ALA A 96 -12.60 1.37 -3.79
C ALA A 96 -12.07 0.65 -2.54
N GLY A 97 -11.40 -0.48 -2.70
CA GLY A 97 -10.96 -1.35 -1.62
C GLY A 97 -9.45 -1.37 -1.39
N ALA A 98 -8.98 -2.49 -0.86
CA ALA A 98 -7.58 -2.64 -0.44
C ALA A 98 -6.59 -2.63 -1.61
N GLN A 99 -5.43 -2.05 -1.33
CA GLN A 99 -4.26 -2.02 -2.20
C GLN A 99 -3.13 -2.82 -1.55
N ALA A 100 -2.58 -3.81 -2.24
CA ALA A 100 -1.61 -4.73 -1.67
C ALA A 100 -0.27 -4.72 -2.41
N PHE A 101 0.83 -4.82 -1.64
CA PHE A 101 2.13 -5.22 -2.15
C PHE A 101 2.51 -6.59 -1.58
N SER A 102 2.95 -7.50 -2.45
CA SER A 102 3.48 -8.81 -2.03
C SER A 102 4.98 -8.80 -1.87
N SER A 103 5.50 -9.79 -1.09
CA SER A 103 6.94 -9.98 -0.88
C SER A 103 7.67 -8.72 -0.38
N PHE A 104 7.01 -8.00 0.54
CA PHE A 104 7.49 -6.71 1.03
C PHE A 104 8.90 -6.81 1.61
N ASP A 105 9.13 -7.76 2.50
CA ASP A 105 10.42 -7.98 3.15
C ASP A 105 11.51 -8.43 2.17
N THR A 106 11.18 -9.31 1.22
CA THR A 106 12.11 -9.78 0.18
C THR A 106 12.59 -8.63 -0.71
N TYR A 107 11.68 -7.75 -1.14
CA TYR A 107 12.03 -6.66 -2.05
C TYR A 107 12.67 -5.45 -1.35
N LEU A 108 12.46 -5.26 -0.05
CA LEU A 108 13.10 -4.18 0.70
C LEU A 108 14.51 -4.53 1.19
N ALA A 109 14.79 -5.80 1.43
CA ALA A 109 16.06 -6.28 1.97
C ALA A 109 17.30 -5.82 1.17
N PRO A 110 17.31 -5.82 -0.19
CA PRO A 110 18.44 -5.32 -0.98
C PRO A 110 18.83 -3.87 -0.68
N PHE A 111 17.85 -3.01 -0.40
CA PHE A 111 18.10 -1.60 -0.08
C PHE A 111 18.82 -1.44 1.26
N VAL A 112 18.44 -2.27 2.25
CA VAL A 112 19.13 -2.33 3.54
C VAL A 112 20.58 -2.75 3.36
N LYS A 113 20.84 -3.74 2.49
CA LYS A 113 22.17 -4.26 2.20
C LYS A 113 23.05 -3.24 1.49
N VAL A 114 22.56 -2.60 0.42
CA VAL A 114 23.31 -1.62 -0.37
C VAL A 114 23.76 -0.42 0.47
N ASP A 115 22.85 0.11 1.29
CA ASP A 115 23.14 1.25 2.15
C ASP A 115 23.81 0.85 3.48
N ASN A 116 23.98 -0.46 3.74
CA ASN A 116 24.51 -1.00 5.00
C ASN A 116 23.82 -0.40 6.23
N LEU A 117 22.48 -0.36 6.21
CA LEU A 117 21.68 0.28 7.25
C LEU A 117 21.74 -0.47 8.57
N SER A 118 21.80 0.27 9.66
CA SER A 118 21.60 -0.26 11.01
C SER A 118 20.14 -0.62 11.26
N GLN A 119 19.87 -1.48 12.27
CA GLN A 119 18.50 -1.81 12.68
C GLN A 119 17.66 -0.57 13.01
N LYS A 120 18.28 0.47 13.60
CA LYS A 120 17.61 1.72 13.94
C LYS A 120 17.17 2.49 12.70
N GLU A 121 18.01 2.55 11.67
CA GLU A 121 17.70 3.22 10.41
C GLU A 121 16.62 2.47 9.62
N VAL A 122 16.70 1.14 9.58
CA VAL A 122 15.64 0.31 9.00
C VAL A 122 14.32 0.57 9.71
N LYS A 123 14.30 0.53 11.06
CA LYS A 123 13.10 0.80 11.86
C LYS A 123 12.53 2.19 11.53
N GLN A 124 13.37 3.22 11.39
CA GLN A 124 12.92 4.57 11.04
C GLN A 124 12.27 4.62 9.65
N CYS A 125 12.81 3.93 8.65
CA CYS A 125 12.23 3.87 7.32
C CYS A 125 10.87 3.16 7.33
N ILE A 126 10.78 2.01 8.00
CA ILE A 126 9.53 1.24 8.10
C ILE A 126 8.48 2.01 8.92
N GLN A 127 8.88 2.70 10.00
CA GLN A 127 7.98 3.56 10.77
C GLN A 127 7.40 4.68 9.92
N SER A 128 8.21 5.30 9.08
CA SER A 128 7.76 6.34 8.15
C SER A 128 6.74 5.79 7.14
N PHE A 129 6.96 4.58 6.63
CA PHE A 129 6.00 3.89 5.76
C PHE A 129 4.68 3.60 6.48
N VAL A 130 4.73 2.96 7.66
CA VAL A 130 3.54 2.60 8.44
C VAL A 130 2.75 3.85 8.82
N PHE A 131 3.42 4.91 9.29
CA PHE A 131 2.76 6.19 9.59
C PHE A 131 2.12 6.79 8.33
N GLY A 132 2.82 6.77 7.21
CA GLY A 132 2.33 7.31 5.94
C GLY A 132 1.04 6.64 5.45
N VAL A 133 0.96 5.31 5.54
CA VAL A 133 -0.25 4.57 5.13
C VAL A 133 -1.40 4.67 6.14
N ASN A 134 -1.17 5.19 7.34
CA ASN A 134 -2.21 5.50 8.31
C ASN A 134 -2.66 6.97 8.28
N THR A 135 -1.96 7.82 7.51
CA THR A 135 -2.33 9.23 7.38
C THR A 135 -3.47 9.39 6.39
N PRO A 136 -4.57 10.08 6.75
CA PRO A 136 -5.67 10.34 5.82
C PRO A 136 -5.19 11.12 4.61
N SER A 137 -5.34 10.58 3.42
CA SER A 137 -4.87 11.18 2.16
C SER A 137 -5.97 11.48 1.15
N ARG A 138 -7.06 10.70 1.14
CA ARG A 138 -8.21 10.98 0.28
C ARG A 138 -9.08 12.08 0.90
N TRP A 139 -8.87 13.32 0.48
CA TRP A 139 -9.66 14.48 0.93
C TRP A 139 -9.75 14.59 2.46
N GLY A 140 -8.72 14.12 3.16
CA GLY A 140 -8.65 14.12 4.61
C GLY A 140 -9.63 13.18 5.33
N THR A 141 -10.20 12.20 4.64
CA THR A 141 -11.24 11.31 5.21
C THR A 141 -10.78 9.89 5.47
N GLN A 142 -9.87 9.38 4.64
CA GLN A 142 -9.49 7.98 4.66
C GLN A 142 -7.98 7.81 4.46
N ALA A 143 -7.37 6.98 5.28
CA ALA A 143 -6.05 6.45 5.00
C ALA A 143 -6.14 5.39 3.88
N PRO A 144 -5.07 5.15 3.11
CA PRO A 144 -5.04 4.06 2.15
C PRO A 144 -5.28 2.72 2.84
N PHE A 145 -6.36 2.01 2.47
CA PHE A 145 -6.56 0.64 2.92
C PHE A 145 -5.49 -0.23 2.27
N SER A 146 -4.40 -0.44 2.97
CA SER A 146 -3.20 -1.10 2.47
C SER A 146 -2.99 -2.46 3.11
N ASN A 147 -2.40 -3.37 2.31
CA ASN A 147 -2.02 -4.71 2.73
C ASN A 147 -0.59 -4.99 2.25
N ILE A 148 0.16 -5.74 3.02
CA ILE A 148 1.45 -6.29 2.61
C ILE A 148 1.52 -7.77 2.93
N THR A 149 2.32 -8.53 2.17
CA THR A 149 2.69 -9.88 2.56
C THR A 149 4.17 -9.97 2.90
N LEU A 150 4.49 -10.73 3.91
CA LEU A 150 5.85 -11.02 4.37
C LEU A 150 6.17 -12.48 4.03
N ASP A 151 7.30 -12.70 3.38
CA ASP A 151 7.72 -14.04 2.96
C ASP A 151 8.43 -14.81 4.09
N TRP A 152 9.10 -14.12 5.02
CA TRP A 152 9.94 -14.67 6.11
C TRP A 152 11.15 -15.47 5.64
N THR A 153 11.01 -16.17 4.53
CA THR A 153 12.08 -16.87 3.82
C THR A 153 12.01 -16.47 2.36
N VAL A 154 13.15 -16.24 1.72
CA VAL A 154 13.18 -15.83 0.33
C VAL A 154 12.49 -16.89 -0.53
N PRO A 155 11.49 -16.51 -1.36
CA PRO A 155 10.81 -17.43 -2.26
C PRO A 155 11.80 -18.10 -3.24
N ARG A 156 11.59 -19.38 -3.53
CA ARG A 156 12.49 -20.17 -4.40
C ARG A 156 12.64 -19.60 -5.81
N ASP A 157 11.61 -18.98 -6.32
CA ASP A 157 11.58 -18.33 -7.63
C ASP A 157 12.35 -17.00 -7.66
N LEU A 158 12.61 -16.39 -6.50
CA LEU A 158 13.37 -15.15 -6.34
C LEU A 158 14.80 -15.39 -5.82
N GLU A 159 15.02 -16.46 -5.09
CA GLU A 159 16.25 -16.73 -4.33
C GLU A 159 17.53 -16.52 -5.15
N ASN A 160 17.55 -17.03 -6.38
CA ASN A 160 18.72 -16.98 -7.26
C ASN A 160 18.69 -15.84 -8.28
N LEU A 161 17.67 -14.97 -8.23
CA LEU A 161 17.61 -13.82 -9.12
C LEU A 161 18.46 -12.66 -8.60
N PRO A 162 19.11 -11.89 -9.48
CA PRO A 162 19.79 -10.67 -9.09
C PRO A 162 18.83 -9.71 -8.36
N ALA A 163 19.27 -9.19 -7.23
CA ALA A 163 18.51 -8.17 -6.53
C ALA A 163 18.48 -6.86 -7.34
N ILE A 164 17.41 -6.07 -7.21
CA ILE A 164 17.23 -4.82 -7.97
C ILE A 164 17.18 -3.65 -7.00
N VAL A 165 18.07 -2.67 -7.20
CA VAL A 165 18.09 -1.40 -6.47
C VAL A 165 18.40 -0.27 -7.46
N GLY A 166 17.66 0.84 -7.36
CA GLY A 166 17.84 1.96 -8.29
C GLY A 166 17.48 1.60 -9.74
N GLY A 167 16.58 0.63 -9.96
CA GLY A 167 16.23 0.13 -11.29
C GLY A 167 17.30 -0.74 -11.95
N LYS A 168 18.38 -1.12 -11.24
CA LYS A 168 19.51 -1.88 -11.76
C LYS A 168 19.73 -3.16 -10.98
N GLU A 169 20.11 -4.22 -11.69
CA GLU A 169 20.57 -5.46 -11.08
C GLU A 169 21.86 -5.25 -10.29
N GLN A 170 21.94 -5.91 -9.14
CA GLN A 170 23.09 -5.92 -8.26
C GLN A 170 23.93 -7.17 -8.51
N ASP A 171 25.15 -7.19 -7.96
CA ASP A 171 26.08 -8.33 -8.02
C ASP A 171 25.79 -9.43 -6.97
N PHE A 172 24.66 -9.33 -6.27
CA PHE A 172 24.16 -10.28 -5.29
C PHE A 172 22.68 -10.61 -5.57
N THR A 173 22.21 -11.73 -5.02
CA THR A 173 20.84 -12.22 -5.20
C THR A 173 19.92 -11.82 -4.06
N TYR A 174 18.60 -12.02 -4.22
CA TYR A 174 17.65 -11.86 -3.12
C TYR A 174 17.95 -12.85 -1.98
N GLY A 175 18.43 -14.09 -2.31
CA GLY A 175 18.85 -15.08 -1.32
C GLY A 175 19.97 -14.61 -0.41
N ASP A 176 20.87 -13.77 -0.92
CA ASP A 176 21.99 -13.20 -0.16
C ASP A 176 21.56 -12.09 0.83
N CYS A 177 20.26 -11.72 0.85
CA CYS A 177 19.72 -10.64 1.68
C CYS A 177 18.90 -11.14 2.87
N LYS A 178 19.03 -12.40 3.28
CA LYS A 178 18.23 -12.99 4.37
C LYS A 178 18.38 -12.23 5.70
N LYS A 179 19.59 -11.79 6.04
CA LYS A 179 19.85 -11.01 7.24
C LYS A 179 19.09 -9.67 7.21
N GLU A 180 19.13 -9.01 6.09
CA GLU A 180 18.49 -7.71 5.87
C GLU A 180 16.96 -7.87 5.84
N MET A 181 16.43 -8.98 5.30
CA MET A 181 15.02 -9.35 5.37
C MET A 181 14.56 -9.48 6.83
N ASP A 182 15.35 -10.16 7.68
CA ASP A 182 15.05 -10.31 9.09
C ASP A 182 15.04 -8.95 9.83
N MET A 183 15.90 -8.01 9.41
CA MET A 183 15.90 -6.65 9.96
C MET A 183 14.62 -5.89 9.62
N VAL A 184 14.11 -6.03 8.37
CA VAL A 184 12.83 -5.45 7.94
C VAL A 184 11.68 -6.05 8.74
N ASN A 185 11.61 -7.36 8.84
CA ASN A 185 10.56 -8.07 9.58
C ASN A 185 10.54 -7.69 11.06
N LYS A 186 11.72 -7.66 11.69
CA LYS A 186 11.86 -7.23 13.08
C LYS A 186 11.37 -5.80 13.29
N ALA A 187 11.80 -4.87 12.43
CA ALA A 187 11.38 -3.48 12.49
C ALA A 187 9.86 -3.35 12.36
N PHE A 188 9.25 -4.08 11.44
CA PHE A 188 7.80 -4.07 11.23
C PHE A 188 7.04 -4.55 12.47
N ILE A 189 7.44 -5.70 13.04
CA ILE A 189 6.81 -6.25 14.26
C ILE A 189 6.92 -5.25 15.42
N GLU A 190 8.11 -4.69 15.64
CA GLU A 190 8.33 -3.72 16.72
C GLU A 190 7.41 -2.51 16.58
N ILE A 191 7.31 -1.92 15.37
CA ILE A 191 6.48 -0.75 15.10
C ILE A 191 5.00 -1.05 15.32
N MET A 192 4.51 -2.17 14.79
CA MET A 192 3.11 -2.57 14.95
C MET A 192 2.76 -2.90 16.40
N THR A 193 3.74 -3.35 17.19
CA THR A 193 3.56 -3.64 18.62
C THR A 193 3.58 -2.36 19.47
N GLU A 194 4.47 -1.43 19.17
CA GLU A 194 4.63 -0.17 19.91
C GLU A 194 3.48 0.81 19.64
N GLY A 195 2.94 0.81 18.40
CA GLY A 195 1.92 1.76 17.99
C GLY A 195 2.46 3.17 17.68
N ASP A 196 1.56 4.15 17.66
CA ASP A 196 1.89 5.54 17.40
C ASP A 196 2.50 6.24 18.65
N ALA A 197 2.73 7.55 18.57
CA ALA A 197 3.32 8.34 19.65
C ALA A 197 2.50 8.33 20.95
N ASP A 198 1.20 8.03 20.88
CA ASP A 198 0.30 7.88 22.02
C ASP A 198 0.12 6.40 22.45
N GLY A 199 0.83 5.46 21.80
CA GLY A 199 0.71 4.03 22.05
C GLY A 199 -0.55 3.39 21.44
N ARG A 200 -1.21 4.05 20.47
CA ARG A 200 -2.36 3.50 19.75
C ARG A 200 -1.89 2.61 18.62
N GLY A 201 -2.52 1.45 18.47
CA GLY A 201 -2.20 0.53 17.37
C GLY A 201 -2.50 1.13 16.00
N PHE A 202 -1.63 0.85 15.02
CA PHE A 202 -1.86 1.19 13.63
C PHE A 202 -2.94 0.29 13.02
N GLN A 203 -3.76 0.85 12.12
CA GLN A 203 -4.76 0.08 11.37
C GLN A 203 -4.15 -0.63 10.16
N TYR A 204 -3.16 -0.02 9.54
CA TYR A 204 -2.53 -0.45 8.30
C TYR A 204 -1.00 -0.52 8.41
N PRO A 205 -0.33 -1.30 7.54
CA PRO A 205 -0.90 -2.30 6.62
C PRO A 205 -1.42 -3.54 7.35
N ILE A 206 -2.37 -4.25 6.71
CA ILE A 206 -2.85 -5.56 7.19
C ILE A 206 -1.90 -6.63 6.67
#